data_6777316be32c8e137f3a9c859792f657
#
_entry.id   6777316be32c8e137f3a9c859792f657
#
_cell.length_a   1.000
_cell.length_b   1.000
_cell.length_c   1.000
_cell.angle_alpha   90.00
_cell.angle_beta   90.00
_cell.angle_gamma   90.00
#
_symmetry.space_group_name_H-M   'P 1'
#
loop_
_entity.id
_entity.type
_entity.pdbx_description
1 polymer ?
#
loop_
_entity_poly.entity_id
_entity_poly.type
_entity_poly.pdbx_seq_one_letter_code
_entity_poly.pdbx_strand_id
1 'polypeptide(L)'
;MANAREISTRIKSIQDTMKITKAMYMMSSMKLRKARQKLESTEPYFYGLQEQIADILLHFPDMQHLFFDNRGKDLQETTKRRAFIVITGDKGMAGAYNHNVLKEAQKMVDEADSYRLFVVGELGRHFFSSQGYTLEEGFCYSANNPSIHRARMITERIVELYKAEEFDEVYVVYTKMVNSMKEEVEVQEILPLKTHEFIKKELLEDSQKGLGNSDREAAEQSDDWFLIYPSPKKVLEKLVYNYVTGFMYGVLVEGSASEENARMMAMQAATDNAQAMLHELSIEFNRVRQAAITQEITEVIGGAKALKKKKKKQAR
;
A
#
# COMPACT_ATOMS: atom_id res chain seq x y z
N MET A 1 -40.97 6.05 -20.48
CA MET A 1 -41.06 5.77 -19.02
C MET A 1 -40.40 4.43 -18.78
N ALA A 2 -39.52 4.34 -17.78
CA ALA A 2 -38.91 3.05 -17.43
C ALA A 2 -40.00 2.06 -17.06
N ASN A 3 -39.89 0.80 -17.56
CA ASN A 3 -40.86 -0.23 -17.31
C ASN A 3 -40.64 -0.77 -15.88
N ALA A 4 -41.67 -1.02 -15.08
CA ALA A 4 -41.58 -1.55 -13.72
C ALA A 4 -40.68 -2.82 -13.63
N ARG A 5 -40.66 -3.62 -14.69
CA ARG A 5 -39.80 -4.81 -14.82
C ARG A 5 -38.30 -4.43 -14.90
N GLU A 6 -37.98 -3.36 -15.61
CA GLU A 6 -36.60 -2.86 -15.76
C GLU A 6 -36.07 -2.34 -14.41
N ILE A 7 -36.88 -1.52 -13.71
CA ILE A 7 -36.53 -1.01 -12.36
C ILE A 7 -36.34 -2.17 -11.40
N SER A 8 -37.21 -3.18 -11.41
CA SER A 8 -37.09 -4.38 -10.56
C SER A 8 -35.80 -5.14 -10.84
N THR A 9 -35.40 -5.31 -12.10
CA THR A 9 -34.14 -5.95 -12.48
C THR A 9 -32.93 -5.16 -11.96
N ARG A 10 -32.98 -3.83 -12.07
CA ARG A 10 -31.93 -2.92 -11.59
C ARG A 10 -31.80 -2.97 -10.06
N ILE A 11 -32.92 -2.99 -9.33
CA ILE A 11 -32.94 -3.19 -7.87
C ILE A 11 -32.22 -4.47 -7.50
N LYS A 12 -32.54 -5.59 -8.16
CA LYS A 12 -31.91 -6.89 -7.89
C LYS A 12 -30.40 -6.86 -8.15
N SER A 13 -29.97 -6.29 -9.27
CA SER A 13 -28.55 -6.14 -9.62
C SER A 13 -27.78 -5.34 -8.58
N ILE A 14 -28.34 -4.21 -8.10
CA ILE A 14 -27.70 -3.39 -7.06
C ILE A 14 -27.65 -4.13 -5.72
N GLN A 15 -28.70 -4.86 -5.34
CA GLN A 15 -28.69 -5.71 -4.14
C GLN A 15 -27.58 -6.76 -4.18
N ASP A 16 -27.39 -7.41 -5.34
CA ASP A 16 -26.33 -8.42 -5.48
C ASP A 16 -24.93 -7.77 -5.45
N THR A 17 -24.75 -6.60 -6.09
CA THR A 17 -23.52 -5.81 -5.99
C THR A 17 -23.22 -5.42 -4.53
N MET A 18 -24.23 -4.96 -3.79
CA MET A 18 -24.08 -4.58 -2.37
C MET A 18 -23.66 -5.76 -1.49
N LYS A 19 -24.12 -6.97 -1.76
CA LYS A 19 -23.65 -8.17 -1.05
C LYS A 19 -22.17 -8.45 -1.30
N ILE A 20 -21.72 -8.26 -2.54
CA ILE A 20 -20.32 -8.43 -2.93
C ILE A 20 -19.44 -7.38 -2.25
N THR A 21 -19.81 -6.09 -2.31
CA THR A 21 -19.03 -5.01 -1.69
C THR A 21 -18.93 -5.18 -0.18
N LYS A 22 -20.02 -5.62 0.48
CA LYS A 22 -20.03 -5.92 1.91
C LYS A 22 -19.12 -7.10 2.27
N ALA A 23 -19.10 -8.15 1.44
CA ALA A 23 -18.17 -9.27 1.64
C ALA A 23 -16.71 -8.84 1.45
N MET A 24 -16.42 -8.01 0.45
CA MET A 24 -15.08 -7.45 0.22
C MET A 24 -14.63 -6.55 1.38
N TYR A 25 -15.52 -5.71 1.89
CA TYR A 25 -15.26 -4.91 3.10
C TYR A 25 -14.81 -5.80 4.28
N MET A 26 -15.57 -6.87 4.57
CA MET A 26 -15.23 -7.79 5.67
C MET A 26 -13.89 -8.49 5.45
N MET A 27 -13.61 -8.94 4.23
CA MET A 27 -12.34 -9.59 3.90
C MET A 27 -11.16 -8.63 4.07
N SER A 28 -11.27 -7.39 3.58
CA SER A 28 -10.22 -6.37 3.71
C SER A 28 -9.98 -5.98 5.17
N SER A 29 -11.04 -5.85 5.97
CA SER A 29 -10.94 -5.60 7.41
C SER A 29 -10.17 -6.71 8.15
N MET A 30 -10.42 -7.97 7.81
CA MET A 30 -9.68 -9.10 8.41
C MET A 30 -8.21 -9.12 8.00
N LYS A 31 -7.92 -8.84 6.72
CA LYS A 31 -6.55 -8.80 6.22
C LYS A 31 -5.76 -7.63 6.82
N LEU A 32 -6.37 -6.45 6.94
CA LEU A 32 -5.79 -5.30 7.59
C LEU A 32 -5.39 -5.61 9.05
N ARG A 33 -6.27 -6.27 9.80
CA ARG A 33 -5.96 -6.70 11.18
C ARG A 33 -4.76 -7.65 11.23
N LYS A 34 -4.70 -8.63 10.32
CA LYS A 34 -3.55 -9.56 10.22
C LYS A 34 -2.25 -8.85 9.85
N ALA A 35 -2.31 -7.86 8.94
CA ALA A 35 -1.15 -7.08 8.55
C ALA A 35 -0.60 -6.28 9.74
N ARG A 36 -1.46 -5.59 10.50
CA ARG A 36 -1.07 -4.86 11.72
C ARG A 36 -0.42 -5.77 12.77
N GLN A 37 -1.00 -6.94 13.04
CA GLN A 37 -0.40 -7.90 13.98
C GLN A 37 1.00 -8.38 13.54
N LYS A 38 1.20 -8.57 12.23
CA LYS A 38 2.52 -8.91 11.69
C LYS A 38 3.52 -7.78 11.90
N LEU A 39 3.12 -6.53 11.68
CA LEU A 39 3.97 -5.36 11.86
C LEU A 39 4.40 -5.25 13.33
N GLU A 40 3.44 -5.22 14.26
CA GLU A 40 3.67 -5.15 15.70
C GLU A 40 4.60 -6.26 16.21
N SER A 41 4.48 -7.48 15.67
CA SER A 41 5.34 -8.60 16.08
C SER A 41 6.77 -8.53 15.54
N THR A 42 7.02 -7.75 14.49
CA THR A 42 8.33 -7.64 13.84
C THR A 42 9.11 -6.41 14.30
N GLU A 43 8.41 -5.40 14.75
CA GLU A 43 8.94 -4.10 15.16
C GLU A 43 10.05 -4.20 16.23
N PRO A 44 9.93 -5.00 17.30
CA PRO A 44 11.00 -5.13 18.32
C PRO A 44 12.31 -5.68 17.76
N TYR A 45 12.23 -6.63 16.83
CA TYR A 45 13.42 -7.19 16.18
C TYR A 45 14.13 -6.13 15.31
N PHE A 46 13.36 -5.31 14.63
CA PHE A 46 13.89 -4.25 13.79
C PHE A 46 14.61 -3.16 14.63
N TYR A 47 14.03 -2.76 15.74
CA TYR A 47 14.69 -1.83 16.68
C TYR A 47 15.98 -2.40 17.26
N GLY A 48 15.99 -3.65 17.67
CA GLY A 48 17.21 -4.31 18.17
C GLY A 48 18.33 -4.36 17.12
N LEU A 49 18.01 -4.50 15.83
CA LEU A 49 19.01 -4.40 14.77
C LEU A 49 19.56 -2.98 14.61
N GLN A 50 18.71 -1.96 14.73
CA GLN A 50 19.14 -0.56 14.66
C GLN A 50 20.10 -0.22 15.81
N GLU A 51 19.76 -0.64 17.02
CA GLU A 51 20.59 -0.46 18.23
C GLU A 51 21.98 -1.10 18.06
N GLN A 52 22.03 -2.36 17.62
CA GLN A 52 23.31 -3.05 17.38
C GLN A 52 24.16 -2.41 16.27
N ILE A 53 23.52 -1.89 15.22
CA ILE A 53 24.22 -1.17 14.15
C ILE A 53 24.80 0.14 14.69
N ALA A 54 24.02 0.89 15.49
CA ALA A 54 24.46 2.12 16.12
C ALA A 54 25.63 1.89 17.06
N ASP A 55 25.58 0.86 17.91
CA ASP A 55 26.66 0.46 18.80
C ASP A 55 27.97 0.22 18.05
N ILE A 56 27.93 -0.52 16.95
CA ILE A 56 29.12 -0.78 16.14
C ILE A 56 29.65 0.50 15.52
N LEU A 57 28.79 1.37 15.01
CA LEU A 57 29.21 2.64 14.40
C LEU A 57 29.80 3.61 15.41
N LEU A 58 29.34 3.61 16.66
CA LEU A 58 29.89 4.40 17.75
C LEU A 58 31.28 3.91 18.17
N HIS A 59 31.48 2.60 18.29
CA HIS A 59 32.77 2.02 18.68
C HIS A 59 33.83 2.02 17.56
N PHE A 60 33.40 2.05 16.29
CA PHE A 60 34.28 2.03 15.12
C PHE A 60 33.95 3.17 14.14
N PRO A 61 34.11 4.45 14.52
CA PRO A 61 33.67 5.61 13.72
C PRO A 61 34.41 5.74 12.38
N ASP A 62 35.64 5.29 12.29
CA ASP A 62 36.46 5.35 11.08
C ASP A 62 36.25 4.18 10.12
N MET A 63 35.32 3.28 10.44
CA MET A 63 35.09 2.08 9.62
C MET A 63 34.35 2.43 8.34
N GLN A 64 35.07 2.32 7.22
CA GLN A 64 34.45 2.46 5.89
C GLN A 64 33.72 1.18 5.51
N HIS A 65 32.46 1.31 5.18
CA HIS A 65 31.60 0.20 4.77
C HIS A 65 30.73 0.55 3.58
N LEU A 66 30.62 -0.37 2.66
CA LEU A 66 29.90 -0.21 1.39
C LEU A 66 28.47 0.35 1.52
N PHE A 67 27.75 -0.07 2.54
CA PHE A 67 26.35 0.35 2.77
C PHE A 67 26.20 1.74 3.40
N PHE A 68 27.29 2.31 3.93
CA PHE A 68 27.35 3.67 4.46
C PHE A 68 28.19 4.60 3.58
N ASP A 69 28.64 4.07 2.44
CA ASP A 69 29.47 4.81 1.50
C ASP A 69 28.57 5.72 0.65
N ASN A 70 28.86 7.00 0.71
CA ASN A 70 28.22 7.98 -0.17
C ASN A 70 28.97 8.02 -1.50
N ARG A 71 28.87 7.00 -2.31
CA ARG A 71 29.50 6.89 -3.63
C ARG A 71 29.18 8.07 -4.56
N GLY A 72 28.11 8.75 -4.31
CA GLY A 72 27.67 9.88 -5.11
C GLY A 72 28.02 11.26 -4.55
N LYS A 73 28.83 11.39 -3.47
CA LYS A 73 29.14 12.72 -2.90
C LYS A 73 29.85 13.66 -3.88
N ASP A 74 30.65 13.09 -4.79
CA ASP A 74 31.41 13.86 -5.78
C ASP A 74 30.72 13.93 -7.15
N LEU A 75 29.61 13.21 -7.32
CA LEU A 75 28.81 13.24 -8.55
C LEU A 75 27.72 14.31 -8.44
N GLN A 76 27.49 15.03 -9.54
CA GLN A 76 26.33 15.93 -9.62
C GLN A 76 25.05 15.07 -9.46
N GLU A 77 24.02 15.61 -8.82
CA GLU A 77 22.76 14.89 -8.56
C GLU A 77 22.13 14.28 -9.82
N THR A 78 22.34 14.91 -10.97
CA THR A 78 21.88 14.48 -12.28
C THR A 78 22.63 13.26 -12.85
N THR A 79 23.83 12.93 -12.36
CA THR A 79 24.65 11.81 -12.87
C THR A 79 24.55 10.54 -12.02
N LYS A 80 23.79 10.57 -10.93
CA LYS A 80 23.61 9.41 -10.05
C LYS A 80 22.68 8.38 -10.68
N ARG A 81 23.09 7.13 -10.63
CA ARG A 81 22.26 5.99 -11.05
C ARG A 81 21.34 5.61 -9.89
N ARG A 82 20.03 5.70 -10.10
CA ARG A 82 19.03 5.47 -9.06
C ARG A 82 18.25 4.18 -9.29
N ALA A 83 18.02 3.43 -8.23
CA ALA A 83 17.11 2.31 -8.24
C ALA A 83 15.81 2.68 -7.50
N PHE A 84 14.68 2.46 -8.13
CA PHE A 84 13.36 2.70 -7.55
C PHE A 84 12.64 1.38 -7.34
N ILE A 85 12.27 1.10 -6.10
CA ILE A 85 11.43 -0.05 -5.72
C ILE A 85 10.04 0.48 -5.47
N VAL A 86 9.09 0.16 -6.33
CA VAL A 86 7.71 0.66 -6.26
C VAL A 86 6.79 -0.44 -5.75
N ILE A 87 6.12 -0.18 -4.63
CA ILE A 87 5.19 -1.13 -4.02
C ILE A 87 3.75 -0.76 -4.41
N THR A 88 3.13 -1.61 -5.24
CA THR A 88 1.74 -1.44 -5.70
C THR A 88 0.93 -2.68 -5.37
N GLY A 89 -0.38 -2.62 -5.54
CA GLY A 89 -1.25 -3.78 -5.38
C GLY A 89 -1.27 -4.71 -6.60
N ASP A 90 -1.70 -5.95 -6.38
CA ASP A 90 -1.96 -6.90 -7.46
C ASP A 90 -3.37 -6.74 -8.04
N LYS A 91 -4.29 -6.16 -7.29
CA LYS A 91 -5.71 -6.03 -7.66
C LYS A 91 -6.21 -4.61 -7.48
N GLY A 92 -7.22 -4.26 -8.25
CA GLY A 92 -7.89 -2.96 -8.16
C GLY A 92 -8.90 -2.86 -7.01
N MET A 93 -9.80 -1.91 -7.14
CA MET A 93 -10.89 -1.61 -6.20
C MET A 93 -10.41 -1.12 -4.81
N ALA A 94 -9.20 -0.59 -4.75
CA ALA A 94 -8.59 0.01 -3.57
C ALA A 94 -8.55 1.56 -3.65
N GLY A 95 -9.62 2.17 -4.14
CA GLY A 95 -9.70 3.63 -4.30
C GLY A 95 -8.55 4.20 -5.11
N ALA A 96 -7.92 5.25 -4.61
CA ALA A 96 -6.80 5.94 -5.25
C ALA A 96 -5.42 5.35 -4.91
N TYR A 97 -5.34 4.30 -4.08
CA TYR A 97 -4.10 3.71 -3.59
C TYR A 97 -3.04 3.52 -4.67
N ASN A 98 -3.33 2.70 -5.69
CA ASN A 98 -2.38 2.43 -6.76
C ASN A 98 -2.07 3.68 -7.59
N HIS A 99 -3.08 4.51 -7.89
CA HIS A 99 -2.89 5.71 -8.69
C HIS A 99 -1.92 6.70 -8.04
N ASN A 100 -2.02 6.91 -6.75
CA ASN A 100 -1.17 7.84 -6.01
C ASN A 100 0.30 7.39 -6.01
N VAL A 101 0.56 6.11 -5.73
CA VAL A 101 1.92 5.54 -5.75
C VAL A 101 2.52 5.61 -7.15
N LEU A 102 1.75 5.21 -8.17
CA LEU A 102 2.22 5.19 -9.55
C LEU A 102 2.57 6.59 -10.04
N LYS A 103 1.74 7.58 -9.71
CA LYS A 103 1.98 8.98 -10.07
C LYS A 103 3.27 9.53 -9.45
N GLU A 104 3.52 9.26 -8.16
CA GLU A 104 4.72 9.74 -7.48
C GLU A 104 5.97 9.01 -7.98
N ALA A 105 5.88 7.68 -8.16
CA ALA A 105 6.98 6.89 -8.71
C ALA A 105 7.31 7.31 -10.14
N GLN A 106 6.32 7.56 -10.98
CA GLN A 106 6.52 8.04 -12.35
C GLN A 106 7.27 9.38 -12.36
N LYS A 107 6.86 10.33 -11.52
CA LYS A 107 7.52 11.63 -11.40
C LYS A 107 9.00 11.47 -11.06
N MET A 108 9.33 10.62 -10.09
CA MET A 108 10.72 10.38 -9.68
C MET A 108 11.56 9.72 -10.77
N VAL A 109 10.96 8.78 -11.50
CA VAL A 109 11.62 8.09 -12.62
C VAL A 109 11.88 9.06 -13.77
N ASP A 110 10.93 9.95 -14.08
CA ASP A 110 11.05 10.94 -15.15
C ASP A 110 12.06 12.04 -14.81
N GLU A 111 12.29 12.34 -13.53
CA GLU A 111 13.30 13.29 -13.03
C GLU A 111 14.72 12.68 -12.96
N ALA A 112 14.87 11.36 -13.12
CA ALA A 112 16.16 10.67 -13.04
C ALA A 112 16.76 10.45 -14.43
N ASP A 113 18.01 10.89 -14.65
CA ASP A 113 18.73 10.67 -15.93
C ASP A 113 19.06 9.19 -16.17
N SER A 114 19.32 8.45 -15.10
CA SER A 114 19.60 7.02 -15.14
C SER A 114 18.86 6.30 -14.01
N TYR A 115 18.03 5.33 -14.38
CA TYR A 115 17.25 4.59 -13.40
C TYR A 115 17.20 3.10 -13.67
N ARG A 116 16.99 2.32 -12.60
CA ARG A 116 16.49 0.94 -12.64
C ARG A 116 15.19 0.85 -11.87
N LEU A 117 14.18 0.22 -12.43
CA LEU A 117 12.82 0.17 -11.89
C LEU A 117 12.43 -1.25 -11.49
N PHE A 118 12.21 -1.43 -10.19
CA PHE A 118 11.78 -2.67 -9.55
C PHE A 118 10.35 -2.50 -9.09
N VAL A 119 9.43 -3.29 -9.62
CA VAL A 119 8.00 -3.12 -9.29
C VAL A 119 7.45 -4.37 -8.64
N VAL A 120 6.93 -4.20 -7.42
CA VAL A 120 6.15 -5.21 -6.70
C VAL A 120 4.67 -4.95 -6.96
N GLY A 121 3.94 -5.99 -7.33
CA GLY A 121 2.51 -5.93 -7.67
C GLY A 121 2.24 -5.87 -9.17
N GLU A 122 1.18 -6.58 -9.57
CA GLU A 122 0.80 -6.74 -10.98
C GLU A 122 0.36 -5.42 -11.63
N LEU A 123 -0.40 -4.59 -10.90
CA LEU A 123 -0.93 -3.35 -11.46
C LEU A 123 0.16 -2.36 -11.80
N GLY A 124 1.17 -2.24 -10.93
CA GLY A 124 2.32 -1.37 -11.20
C GLY A 124 3.14 -1.86 -12.38
N ARG A 125 3.41 -3.16 -12.47
CA ARG A 125 4.13 -3.73 -13.60
C ARG A 125 3.40 -3.49 -14.92
N HIS A 126 2.09 -3.72 -14.94
CA HIS A 126 1.30 -3.47 -16.14
C HIS A 126 1.29 -1.98 -16.53
N PHE A 127 1.15 -1.09 -15.55
CA PHE A 127 1.17 0.35 -15.78
C PHE A 127 2.50 0.80 -16.42
N PHE A 128 3.64 0.53 -15.81
CA PHE A 128 4.93 0.97 -16.32
C PHE A 128 5.29 0.32 -17.65
N SER A 129 4.99 -0.97 -17.83
CA SER A 129 5.19 -1.65 -19.14
C SER A 129 4.33 -1.02 -20.24
N SER A 130 3.09 -0.66 -19.96
CA SER A 130 2.20 -0.04 -20.95
C SER A 130 2.63 1.38 -21.35
N GLN A 131 3.34 2.07 -20.46
CA GLN A 131 3.89 3.41 -20.71
C GLN A 131 5.29 3.36 -21.35
N GLY A 132 5.86 2.17 -21.56
CA GLY A 132 7.16 2.01 -22.21
C GLY A 132 8.38 2.14 -21.28
N TYR A 133 8.19 2.11 -19.97
CA TYR A 133 9.31 2.10 -19.01
C TYR A 133 10.01 0.74 -18.99
N THR A 134 11.33 0.77 -18.82
CA THR A 134 12.14 -0.45 -18.69
C THR A 134 12.09 -0.97 -17.26
N LEU A 135 11.54 -2.16 -17.08
CA LEU A 135 11.47 -2.85 -15.78
C LEU A 135 12.66 -3.83 -15.66
N GLU A 136 13.09 -4.09 -14.42
CA GLU A 136 14.09 -5.13 -14.14
C GLU A 136 13.54 -6.51 -14.49
N GLU A 137 14.28 -7.24 -15.34
CA GLU A 137 13.91 -8.57 -15.79
C GLU A 137 13.90 -9.58 -14.64
N GLY A 138 12.92 -10.46 -14.64
CA GLY A 138 12.79 -11.50 -13.62
C GLY A 138 12.29 -11.01 -12.25
N PHE A 139 12.11 -9.70 -12.06
CA PHE A 139 11.59 -9.14 -10.80
C PHE A 139 10.06 -9.16 -10.79
N CYS A 140 9.49 -10.33 -10.53
CA CYS A 140 8.03 -10.58 -10.59
C CYS A 140 7.50 -10.99 -9.22
N TYR A 141 7.37 -10.03 -8.29
CA TYR A 141 6.86 -10.29 -6.94
C TYR A 141 5.44 -9.76 -6.76
N SER A 142 4.58 -10.60 -6.19
CA SER A 142 3.22 -10.24 -5.80
C SER A 142 3.23 -9.41 -4.51
N ALA A 143 2.36 -8.42 -4.41
CA ALA A 143 2.14 -7.64 -3.19
C ALA A 143 1.28 -8.38 -2.14
N ASN A 144 0.49 -9.37 -2.58
CA ASN A 144 -0.39 -10.11 -1.69
C ASN A 144 0.37 -10.97 -0.68
N ASN A 145 -0.14 -10.99 0.55
CA ASN A 145 0.36 -11.82 1.65
C ASN A 145 1.88 -11.71 1.85
N PRO A 146 2.38 -10.55 2.28
CA PRO A 146 3.80 -10.30 2.47
C PRO A 146 4.42 -11.30 3.46
N SER A 147 5.64 -11.76 3.15
CA SER A 147 6.40 -12.68 3.96
C SER A 147 7.87 -12.26 4.03
N ILE A 148 8.54 -12.60 5.13
CA ILE A 148 9.97 -12.30 5.31
C ILE A 148 10.83 -13.00 4.25
N HIS A 149 10.41 -14.15 3.76
CA HIS A 149 11.10 -14.84 2.66
C HIS A 149 11.09 -14.01 1.38
N ARG A 150 9.93 -13.44 1.02
CA ARG A 150 9.83 -12.55 -0.15
C ARG A 150 10.66 -11.28 0.02
N ALA A 151 10.60 -10.65 1.20
CA ALA A 151 11.43 -9.51 1.51
C ALA A 151 12.93 -9.83 1.36
N ARG A 152 13.36 -11.01 1.83
CA ARG A 152 14.73 -11.48 1.69
C ARG A 152 15.14 -11.63 0.21
N MET A 153 14.32 -12.25 -0.61
CA MET A 153 14.61 -12.41 -2.05
C MET A 153 14.72 -11.04 -2.76
N ILE A 154 13.84 -10.11 -2.44
CA ILE A 154 13.89 -8.74 -2.97
C ILE A 154 15.19 -8.06 -2.52
N THR A 155 15.49 -8.11 -1.22
CA THR A 155 16.71 -7.50 -0.66
C THR A 155 17.97 -8.13 -1.24
N GLU A 156 18.03 -9.44 -1.39
CA GLU A 156 19.17 -10.15 -1.98
C GLU A 156 19.48 -9.64 -3.38
N ARG A 157 18.45 -9.53 -4.23
CA ARG A 157 18.60 -9.00 -5.58
C ARG A 157 19.09 -7.55 -5.59
N ILE A 158 18.51 -6.69 -4.74
CA ILE A 158 18.90 -5.27 -4.66
C ILE A 158 20.33 -5.12 -4.13
N VAL A 159 20.67 -5.83 -3.05
CA VAL A 159 22.02 -5.77 -2.45
C VAL A 159 23.09 -6.34 -3.39
N GLU A 160 22.78 -7.40 -4.12
CA GLU A 160 23.68 -7.95 -5.15
C GLU A 160 24.03 -6.92 -6.23
N LEU A 161 23.02 -6.26 -6.79
CA LEU A 161 23.20 -5.23 -7.81
C LEU A 161 23.88 -3.97 -7.25
N TYR A 162 23.56 -3.59 -6.00
CA TYR A 162 24.22 -2.49 -5.31
C TYR A 162 25.71 -2.76 -5.09
N LYS A 163 26.08 -3.99 -4.70
CA LYS A 163 27.47 -4.42 -4.57
C LYS A 163 28.20 -4.47 -5.92
N ALA A 164 27.48 -4.79 -6.99
CA ALA A 164 28.01 -4.77 -8.37
C ALA A 164 28.13 -3.35 -8.96
N GLU A 165 27.80 -2.31 -8.16
CA GLU A 165 27.87 -0.90 -8.57
C GLU A 165 26.96 -0.54 -9.76
N GLU A 166 25.83 -1.25 -9.92
CA GLU A 166 24.86 -0.97 -10.96
C GLU A 166 24.05 0.32 -10.73
N PHE A 167 23.94 0.73 -9.48
CA PHE A 167 23.30 1.97 -9.02
C PHE A 167 23.93 2.49 -7.73
N ASP A 168 23.76 3.79 -7.50
CA ASP A 168 24.42 4.52 -6.40
C ASP A 168 23.45 4.79 -5.25
N GLU A 169 22.15 4.92 -5.55
CA GLU A 169 21.09 5.19 -4.58
C GLU A 169 19.91 4.25 -4.80
N VAL A 170 19.27 3.85 -3.71
CA VAL A 170 18.07 2.97 -3.74
C VAL A 170 16.94 3.65 -2.97
N TYR A 171 15.84 3.88 -3.64
CA TYR A 171 14.62 4.45 -3.10
C TYR A 171 13.49 3.43 -3.10
N VAL A 172 12.67 3.47 -2.07
CA VAL A 172 11.40 2.73 -2.02
C VAL A 172 10.25 3.72 -2.04
N VAL A 173 9.30 3.48 -2.93
CA VAL A 173 8.06 4.26 -3.07
C VAL A 173 6.89 3.36 -2.66
N TYR A 174 6.22 3.73 -1.59
CA TYR A 174 5.12 2.95 -1.04
C TYR A 174 4.08 3.83 -0.36
N THR A 175 2.91 3.29 -0.05
CA THR A 175 1.89 4.01 0.71
C THR A 175 1.97 3.62 2.18
N LYS A 176 2.06 4.63 3.03
CA LYS A 176 2.00 4.52 4.48
C LYS A 176 0.63 4.95 4.99
N MET A 177 0.12 4.22 5.94
CA MET A 177 -1.12 4.56 6.61
C MET A 177 -0.83 5.49 7.79
N VAL A 178 -1.16 6.79 7.61
CA VAL A 178 -1.04 7.79 8.69
C VAL A 178 -2.11 7.55 9.76
N ASN A 179 -3.33 7.26 9.32
CA ASN A 179 -4.45 6.86 10.17
C ASN A 179 -5.47 6.08 9.31
N SER A 180 -6.57 5.62 9.93
CA SER A 180 -7.61 4.86 9.22
C SER A 180 -8.30 5.63 8.08
N MET A 181 -8.16 6.96 8.02
CA MET A 181 -8.82 7.82 7.01
C MET A 181 -7.82 8.44 6.03
N LYS A 182 -6.53 8.48 6.36
CA LYS A 182 -5.52 9.17 5.58
C LYS A 182 -4.34 8.24 5.27
N GLU A 183 -4.04 8.15 4.00
CA GLU A 183 -2.90 7.43 3.45
C GLU A 183 -2.02 8.42 2.69
N GLU A 184 -0.71 8.28 2.82
CA GLU A 184 0.26 9.12 2.14
C GLU A 184 1.29 8.25 1.41
N VAL A 185 1.69 8.69 0.23
CA VAL A 185 2.81 8.06 -0.47
C VAL A 185 4.08 8.55 0.19
N GLU A 186 4.91 7.61 0.63
CA GLU A 186 6.22 7.87 1.22
C GLU A 186 7.30 7.40 0.26
N VAL A 187 8.31 8.23 0.11
CA VAL A 187 9.52 7.92 -0.64
C VAL A 187 10.67 7.89 0.35
N GLN A 188 11.30 6.75 0.48
CA GLN A 188 12.39 6.59 1.44
C GLN A 188 13.64 6.05 0.76
N GLU A 189 14.76 6.74 1.00
CA GLU A 189 16.08 6.25 0.63
C GLU A 189 16.50 5.13 1.59
N ILE A 190 16.83 3.96 1.04
CA ILE A 190 17.24 2.80 1.85
C ILE A 190 18.73 2.46 1.71
N LEU A 191 19.36 2.89 0.65
CA LEU A 191 20.80 2.77 0.44
C LEU A 191 21.29 4.00 -0.34
N PRO A 192 22.44 4.56 0.06
CA PRO A 192 23.26 4.21 1.23
C PRO A 192 22.60 4.57 2.54
N LEU A 193 22.95 3.86 3.62
CA LEU A 193 22.49 4.15 4.97
C LEU A 193 23.21 5.38 5.52
N LYS A 194 22.48 6.24 6.21
CA LYS A 194 23.01 7.46 6.81
C LYS A 194 23.41 7.23 8.26
N THR A 195 24.69 7.18 8.54
CA THR A 195 25.24 6.95 9.88
C THR A 195 24.60 7.83 10.96
N HIS A 196 24.36 9.13 10.64
CA HIS A 196 23.78 10.05 11.60
C HIS A 196 22.32 9.74 12.01
N GLU A 197 21.58 9.00 11.20
CA GLU A 197 20.19 8.59 11.53
C GLU A 197 20.17 7.51 12.60
N PHE A 198 21.12 6.59 12.57
CA PHE A 198 21.28 5.55 13.59
C PHE A 198 21.72 6.13 14.92
N ILE A 199 22.80 6.93 14.92
CA ILE A 199 23.38 7.54 16.13
C ILE A 199 22.42 8.52 16.78
N LYS A 200 21.73 9.38 16.01
CA LYS A 200 20.80 10.36 16.57
C LYS A 200 19.61 9.70 17.25
N LYS A 201 19.10 8.59 16.71
CA LYS A 201 17.96 7.89 17.27
C LYS A 201 18.33 7.28 18.61
N GLU A 202 19.48 6.64 18.73
CA GLU A 202 19.97 6.06 19.97
C GLU A 202 20.17 7.13 21.06
N LEU A 203 20.81 8.24 20.75
CA LEU A 203 20.98 9.36 21.68
C LEU A 203 19.64 9.95 22.16
N LEU A 204 18.58 9.92 21.35
CA LEU A 204 17.25 10.37 21.74
C LEU A 204 16.53 9.35 22.63
N GLU A 205 16.68 8.05 22.37
CA GLU A 205 16.08 6.98 23.16
C GLU A 205 16.72 6.89 24.56
N ASP A 206 18.05 7.03 24.66
CA ASP A 206 18.75 7.10 25.95
C ASP A 206 18.35 8.34 26.76
N SER A 207 18.09 9.46 26.11
CA SER A 207 17.58 10.66 26.77
C SER A 207 16.15 10.45 27.33
N GLN A 208 15.33 9.64 26.70
CA GLN A 208 13.98 9.28 27.16
C GLN A 208 14.00 8.21 28.25
N LYS A 209 14.98 7.30 28.26
CA LYS A 209 15.17 6.28 29.31
C LYS A 209 15.72 6.86 30.62
N GLY A 210 16.02 8.18 30.65
CA GLY A 210 16.44 8.88 31.88
C GLY A 210 17.86 8.52 32.35
N LEU A 211 18.68 7.94 31.48
CA LEU A 211 20.11 7.76 31.76
C LEU A 211 20.77 9.13 31.83
N GLY A 212 21.21 9.52 33.03
CA GLY A 212 21.83 10.82 33.30
C GLY A 212 23.18 10.95 32.61
N ASN A 213 23.68 12.19 32.48
CA ASN A 213 25.00 12.49 31.91
C ASN A 213 26.16 11.73 32.59
N SER A 214 26.00 11.28 33.85
CA SER A 214 26.95 10.47 34.59
C SER A 214 27.15 9.08 33.98
N ASP A 215 26.16 8.51 33.34
CA ASP A 215 26.26 7.16 32.75
C ASP A 215 26.87 7.22 31.34
N ARG A 216 26.81 8.39 30.68
CA ARG A 216 27.54 8.65 29.41
C ARG A 216 29.05 8.75 29.64
N GLU A 217 29.48 9.48 30.67
CA GLU A 217 30.89 9.56 31.05
C GLU A 217 31.43 8.21 31.52
N ALA A 218 30.60 7.37 32.13
CA ALA A 218 30.93 6.00 32.49
C ALA A 218 30.99 5.06 31.28
N ALA A 219 30.16 5.23 30.27
CA ALA A 219 30.20 4.44 29.04
C ALA A 219 31.39 4.83 28.13
N GLU A 220 31.78 6.10 28.10
CA GLU A 220 33.01 6.58 27.44
C GLU A 220 34.29 6.14 28.17
N GLN A 221 34.21 5.82 29.47
CA GLN A 221 35.32 5.35 30.30
C GLN A 221 35.30 3.85 30.57
N SER A 222 34.22 3.14 30.21
CA SER A 222 34.24 1.68 30.27
C SER A 222 35.09 1.16 29.11
N ASP A 223 36.31 0.75 29.46
CA ASP A 223 37.20 -0.12 28.66
C ASP A 223 36.53 -1.52 28.51
N ASP A 224 35.21 -1.54 28.29
CA ASP A 224 34.48 -2.76 27.98
C ASP A 224 34.94 -3.22 26.61
N TRP A 225 35.80 -4.24 26.61
CA TRP A 225 36.31 -4.87 25.41
C TRP A 225 35.17 -5.39 24.57
N PHE A 226 34.70 -4.55 23.64
CA PHE A 226 33.63 -4.91 22.69
C PHE A 226 34.21 -5.92 21.69
N LEU A 227 34.17 -7.18 22.09
CA LEU A 227 34.76 -8.27 21.33
C LEU A 227 33.81 -8.70 20.21
N ILE A 228 34.11 -8.29 19.00
CA ILE A 228 33.33 -8.69 17.81
C ILE A 228 34.09 -9.78 17.05
N TYR A 229 33.45 -10.95 16.90
CA TYR A 229 33.99 -12.06 16.13
C TYR A 229 33.10 -12.32 14.88
N PRO A 230 33.63 -12.55 13.69
CA PRO A 230 35.07 -12.63 13.31
C PRO A 230 35.73 -11.26 13.08
N SER A 231 34.96 -10.22 12.74
CA SER A 231 35.43 -8.84 12.62
C SER A 231 34.27 -7.87 12.58
N PRO A 232 34.42 -6.60 13.06
CA PRO A 232 33.35 -5.59 13.06
C PRO A 232 32.73 -5.41 11.67
N LYS A 233 33.55 -5.34 10.62
CA LYS A 233 33.10 -5.16 9.23
C LYS A 233 32.18 -6.30 8.76
N LYS A 234 32.53 -7.56 9.02
CA LYS A 234 31.70 -8.72 8.61
C LYS A 234 30.40 -8.80 9.41
N VAL A 235 30.44 -8.46 10.70
CA VAL A 235 29.24 -8.44 11.54
C VAL A 235 28.31 -7.33 11.08
N LEU A 236 28.83 -6.12 10.84
CA LEU A 236 28.06 -4.99 10.33
C LEU A 236 27.43 -5.31 8.98
N GLU A 237 28.13 -5.95 8.03
CA GLU A 237 27.57 -6.38 6.75
C GLU A 237 26.35 -7.28 6.94
N LYS A 238 26.43 -8.22 7.88
CA LYS A 238 25.34 -9.14 8.20
C LYS A 238 24.15 -8.43 8.86
N LEU A 239 24.43 -7.53 9.79
CA LEU A 239 23.39 -6.73 10.47
C LEU A 239 22.68 -5.81 9.50
N VAL A 240 23.41 -5.09 8.65
CA VAL A 240 22.83 -4.22 7.63
C VAL A 240 21.98 -5.01 6.64
N TYR A 241 22.44 -6.18 6.19
CA TYR A 241 21.62 -7.03 5.32
C TYR A 241 20.30 -7.43 6.00
N ASN A 242 20.34 -7.83 7.27
CA ASN A 242 19.15 -8.19 8.04
C ASN A 242 18.25 -6.96 8.27
N TYR A 243 18.85 -5.79 8.53
CA TYR A 243 18.14 -4.52 8.69
C TYR A 243 17.38 -4.14 7.42
N VAL A 244 18.05 -4.14 6.26
CA VAL A 244 17.41 -3.84 4.97
C VAL A 244 16.32 -4.86 4.65
N THR A 245 16.52 -6.14 4.99
CA THR A 245 15.49 -7.18 4.83
C THR A 245 14.29 -6.92 5.73
N GLY A 246 14.53 -6.57 6.99
CA GLY A 246 13.47 -6.22 7.95
C GLY A 246 12.71 -4.97 7.52
N PHE A 247 13.42 -3.95 7.07
CA PHE A 247 12.84 -2.73 6.51
C PHE A 247 11.96 -3.04 5.29
N MET A 248 12.48 -3.79 4.32
CA MET A 248 11.72 -4.22 3.14
C MET A 248 10.47 -5.01 3.52
N TYR A 249 10.57 -5.88 4.51
CA TYR A 249 9.41 -6.60 5.03
C TYR A 249 8.38 -5.65 5.64
N GLY A 250 8.81 -4.68 6.45
CA GLY A 250 7.96 -3.63 7.01
C GLY A 250 7.20 -2.87 5.92
N VAL A 251 7.91 -2.42 4.89
CA VAL A 251 7.32 -1.71 3.74
C VAL A 251 6.30 -2.55 2.98
N LEU A 252 6.59 -3.85 2.75
CA LEU A 252 5.63 -4.75 2.10
C LEU A 252 4.37 -4.96 2.94
N VAL A 253 4.51 -5.08 4.26
CA VAL A 253 3.37 -5.23 5.18
C VAL A 253 2.57 -3.93 5.27
N GLU A 254 3.25 -2.80 5.39
CA GLU A 254 2.62 -1.47 5.43
C GLU A 254 1.87 -1.15 4.14
N GLY A 255 2.49 -1.39 2.97
CA GLY A 255 1.83 -1.24 1.68
C GLY A 255 0.60 -2.14 1.54
N SER A 256 0.70 -3.40 2.00
CA SER A 256 -0.46 -4.32 2.02
C SER A 256 -1.55 -3.87 2.99
N ALA A 257 -1.18 -3.31 4.15
CA ALA A 257 -2.13 -2.77 5.12
C ALA A 257 -2.86 -1.54 4.55
N SER A 258 -2.13 -0.62 3.94
CA SER A 258 -2.68 0.56 3.28
C SER A 258 -3.60 0.18 2.11
N GLU A 259 -3.21 -0.78 1.27
CA GLU A 259 -4.06 -1.30 0.19
C GLU A 259 -5.39 -1.85 0.70
N GLU A 260 -5.35 -2.68 1.77
CA GLU A 260 -6.57 -3.27 2.32
C GLU A 260 -7.42 -2.23 3.08
N ASN A 261 -6.80 -1.20 3.69
CA ASN A 261 -7.52 -0.06 4.27
C ASN A 261 -8.25 0.76 3.20
N ALA A 262 -7.55 1.14 2.12
CA ALA A 262 -8.13 1.85 0.98
C ALA A 262 -9.28 1.07 0.35
N ARG A 263 -9.11 -0.26 0.18
CA ARG A 263 -10.16 -1.15 -0.33
C ARG A 263 -11.35 -1.22 0.61
N MET A 264 -11.11 -1.34 1.92
CA MET A 264 -12.16 -1.34 2.93
C MET A 264 -13.00 -0.07 2.87
N MET A 265 -12.35 1.10 2.82
CA MET A 265 -13.05 2.39 2.73
C MET A 265 -13.82 2.55 1.42
N ALA A 266 -13.23 2.13 0.29
CA ALA A 266 -13.88 2.16 -1.02
C ALA A 266 -15.11 1.25 -1.07
N MET A 267 -15.04 0.05 -0.48
CA MET A 267 -16.17 -0.89 -0.42
C MET A 267 -17.26 -0.42 0.53
N GLN A 268 -16.91 0.24 1.64
CA GLN A 268 -17.88 0.88 2.51
C GLN A 268 -18.65 1.97 1.76
N ALA A 269 -17.95 2.89 1.12
CA ALA A 269 -18.59 3.96 0.34
C ALA A 269 -19.47 3.41 -0.80
N ALA A 270 -19.01 2.36 -1.48
CA ALA A 270 -19.80 1.68 -2.52
C ALA A 270 -21.08 1.03 -1.95
N THR A 271 -21.00 0.44 -0.76
CA THR A 271 -22.14 -0.17 -0.07
C THR A 271 -23.17 0.90 0.33
N ASP A 272 -22.72 2.02 0.90
CA ASP A 272 -23.58 3.12 1.33
C ASP A 272 -24.28 3.79 0.13
N ASN A 273 -23.54 4.01 -0.96
CA ASN A 273 -24.10 4.51 -2.21
C ASN A 273 -25.13 3.54 -2.82
N ALA A 274 -24.85 2.23 -2.80
CA ALA A 274 -25.79 1.22 -3.27
C ALA A 274 -27.07 1.23 -2.46
N GLN A 275 -26.99 1.43 -1.14
CA GLN A 275 -28.14 1.50 -0.26
C GLN A 275 -29.00 2.76 -0.55
N ALA A 276 -28.39 3.90 -0.79
CA ALA A 276 -29.07 5.12 -1.20
C ALA A 276 -29.80 4.93 -2.55
N MET A 277 -29.12 4.35 -3.54
CA MET A 277 -29.72 4.05 -4.85
C MET A 277 -30.89 3.07 -4.73
N LEU A 278 -30.80 2.05 -3.87
CA LEU A 278 -31.91 1.11 -3.62
C LEU A 278 -33.12 1.80 -3.04
N HIS A 279 -32.92 2.76 -2.15
CA HIS A 279 -34.02 3.54 -1.57
C HIS A 279 -34.75 4.36 -2.66
N GLU A 280 -34.01 5.08 -3.49
CA GLU A 280 -34.56 5.86 -4.59
C GLU A 280 -35.32 5.00 -5.61
N LEU A 281 -34.70 3.90 -6.07
CA LEU A 281 -35.30 2.98 -7.01
C LEU A 281 -36.56 2.28 -6.44
N SER A 282 -36.61 2.03 -5.14
CA SER A 282 -37.76 1.45 -4.46
C SER A 282 -38.95 2.40 -4.49
N ILE A 283 -38.74 3.70 -4.28
CA ILE A 283 -39.77 4.75 -4.38
C ILE A 283 -40.26 4.84 -5.83
N GLU A 284 -39.35 4.89 -6.79
CA GLU A 284 -39.69 4.95 -8.23
C GLU A 284 -40.48 3.72 -8.67
N PHE A 285 -40.06 2.53 -8.27
CA PHE A 285 -40.75 1.26 -8.54
C PHE A 285 -42.19 1.29 -8.05
N ASN A 286 -42.40 1.72 -6.80
CA ASN A 286 -43.73 1.81 -6.22
C ASN A 286 -44.62 2.80 -6.98
N ARG A 287 -44.06 3.95 -7.37
CA ARG A 287 -44.79 4.97 -8.17
C ARG A 287 -45.21 4.42 -9.56
N VAL A 288 -44.29 3.76 -10.28
CA VAL A 288 -44.56 3.18 -11.59
C VAL A 288 -45.55 2.03 -11.47
N ARG A 289 -45.41 1.18 -10.46
CA ARG A 289 -46.35 0.08 -10.18
C ARG A 289 -47.77 0.60 -9.90
N GLN A 290 -47.91 1.63 -9.04
CA GLN A 290 -49.21 2.24 -8.78
C GLN A 290 -49.83 2.86 -10.02
N ALA A 291 -49.05 3.55 -10.85
CA ALA A 291 -49.52 4.13 -12.10
C ALA A 291 -50.01 3.04 -13.09
N ALA A 292 -49.26 1.93 -13.21
CA ALA A 292 -49.67 0.80 -14.06
C ALA A 292 -50.98 0.17 -13.58
N ILE A 293 -51.10 -0.11 -12.27
CA ILE A 293 -52.35 -0.64 -11.68
C ILE A 293 -53.52 0.31 -11.94
N THR A 294 -53.34 1.63 -11.75
CA THR A 294 -54.38 2.62 -11.99
C THR A 294 -54.80 2.66 -13.45
N GLN A 295 -53.84 2.54 -14.38
CA GLN A 295 -54.09 2.48 -15.82
C GLN A 295 -54.89 1.23 -16.18
N GLU A 296 -54.49 0.03 -15.70
CA GLU A 296 -55.21 -1.22 -15.94
C GLU A 296 -56.66 -1.15 -15.43
N ILE A 297 -56.87 -0.63 -14.23
CA ILE A 297 -58.22 -0.45 -13.65
C ILE A 297 -59.04 0.52 -14.54
N THR A 298 -58.43 1.62 -15.01
CA THR A 298 -59.10 2.60 -15.83
C THR A 298 -59.49 2.01 -17.19
N GLU A 299 -58.63 1.21 -17.82
CA GLU A 299 -58.87 0.50 -19.06
C GLU A 299 -60.02 -0.52 -18.92
N VAL A 300 -60.04 -1.31 -17.85
CA VAL A 300 -61.11 -2.27 -17.56
C VAL A 300 -62.45 -1.57 -17.34
N ILE A 301 -62.47 -0.50 -16.57
CA ILE A 301 -63.71 0.29 -16.34
C ILE A 301 -64.16 0.96 -17.61
N GLY A 302 -63.24 1.54 -18.42
CA GLY A 302 -63.52 2.14 -19.73
C GLY A 302 -64.11 1.15 -20.71
N GLY A 303 -63.54 -0.08 -20.80
CA GLY A 303 -64.02 -1.19 -21.59
C GLY A 303 -65.44 -1.65 -21.19
N ALA A 304 -65.65 -1.79 -19.87
CA ALA A 304 -66.97 -2.15 -19.37
C ALA A 304 -68.08 -1.12 -19.67
N LYS A 305 -67.75 0.19 -19.56
CA LYS A 305 -68.66 1.29 -19.93
C LYS A 305 -68.95 1.29 -21.43
N ALA A 306 -67.96 1.06 -22.30
CA ALA A 306 -68.12 0.99 -23.73
C ALA A 306 -69.00 -0.17 -24.16
N LEU A 307 -68.86 -1.35 -23.56
CA LEU A 307 -69.70 -2.52 -23.80
C LEU A 307 -71.15 -2.26 -23.36
N LYS A 308 -71.38 -1.62 -22.21
CA LYS A 308 -72.72 -1.23 -21.75
C LYS A 308 -73.38 -0.23 -22.72
N LYS A 309 -72.66 0.74 -23.27
CA LYS A 309 -73.15 1.66 -24.27
C LYS A 309 -73.53 0.96 -25.61
N LYS A 310 -72.71 -0.01 -26.02
CA LYS A 310 -72.95 -0.77 -27.25
C LYS A 310 -74.22 -1.62 -27.14
N LYS A 311 -74.42 -2.33 -25.98
CA LYS A 311 -75.63 -3.07 -25.70
C LYS A 311 -76.91 -2.22 -25.66
N LYS A 312 -76.82 -0.97 -25.09
CA LYS A 312 -77.95 -0.03 -25.09
C LYS A 312 -78.28 0.54 -26.50
N LYS A 313 -77.28 0.62 -27.39
CA LYS A 313 -77.56 1.07 -28.82
C LYS A 313 -78.09 -0.08 -29.64
N GLN A 314 -77.91 -1.35 -29.37
CA GLN A 314 -78.46 -2.49 -30.06
C GLN A 314 -79.88 -2.87 -29.59
N ALA A 315 -80.30 -2.36 -28.43
CA ALA A 315 -81.60 -2.63 -27.82
C ALA A 315 -82.62 -1.46 -28.09
N ARG A 316 -82.22 -0.51 -28.94
CA ARG A 316 -83.05 0.53 -29.51
C ARG A 316 -83.15 0.35 -31.02
#